data_499e46f07a8268ee6c8a69c14b9c0af2
#
_entry.id   499e46f07a8268ee6c8a69c14b9c0af2
#
_cell.length_a   1.000
_cell.length_b   1.000
_cell.length_c   1.000
_cell.angle_alpha   90.00
_cell.angle_beta   90.00
_cell.angle_gamma   90.00
#
_symmetry.space_group_name_H-M   'P 1'
#
loop_
_entity.id
_entity.type
_entity.pdbx_description
1 polymer ?
#
loop_
_entity_poly.entity_id
_entity_poly.type
_entity_poly.pdbx_seq_one_letter_code
_entity_poly.pdbx_strand_id
1 'polypeptide(L)'
;MRESQKNFKSPPKRYQPRGLSILYEDHDILVVDKMSGLLTVSNEKVRENTAYYLLNTYVRKGNQKSRNRIFIVHRLDRDTSGIVVFAKNENAKRYLQEEWQGFKKKYYAVVHGTLPKKEGVITSYLAENRVHKMYSVDNPKKGKLANENK
;
A
#
# COMPACT_ATOMS: atom_id res chain seq x y z
N MET A 1 19.58 -18.56 -17.00
CA MET A 1 18.85 -17.92 -18.12
C MET A 1 18.18 -16.66 -17.62
N ARG A 2 18.61 -15.52 -18.10
CA ARG A 2 17.86 -14.27 -17.83
C ARG A 2 16.62 -14.30 -18.73
N GLU A 3 15.46 -14.58 -18.17
CA GLU A 3 14.20 -14.28 -18.85
C GLU A 3 14.18 -12.79 -19.17
N SER A 4 14.07 -12.49 -20.47
CA SER A 4 13.90 -11.14 -20.96
C SER A 4 12.72 -10.51 -20.21
N GLN A 5 13.00 -9.49 -19.42
CA GLN A 5 11.97 -8.62 -18.84
C GLN A 5 11.13 -8.09 -20.02
N LYS A 6 9.96 -8.71 -20.22
CA LYS A 6 8.98 -8.16 -21.16
C LYS A 6 8.67 -6.77 -20.66
N ASN A 7 8.99 -5.75 -21.47
CA ASN A 7 8.67 -4.36 -21.17
C ASN A 7 7.16 -4.24 -20.92
N PHE A 8 6.75 -4.19 -19.66
CA PHE A 8 5.37 -3.98 -19.30
C PHE A 8 4.92 -2.63 -19.83
N LYS A 9 3.79 -2.61 -20.54
CA LYS A 9 3.11 -1.37 -20.95
C LYS A 9 1.86 -1.21 -20.10
N SER A 10 1.80 -0.14 -19.33
CA SER A 10 0.60 0.19 -18.56
C SER A 10 -0.61 0.30 -19.48
N PRO A 11 -1.77 -0.25 -19.11
CA PRO A 11 -2.98 -0.14 -19.91
C PRO A 11 -3.40 1.33 -20.06
N PRO A 12 -4.09 1.70 -21.14
CA PRO A 12 -4.65 3.05 -21.30
C PRO A 12 -5.51 3.45 -20.11
N LYS A 13 -5.50 4.73 -19.73
CA LYS A 13 -6.22 5.27 -18.56
C LYS A 13 -7.70 4.88 -18.51
N ARG A 14 -8.37 4.78 -19.66
CA ARG A 14 -9.79 4.37 -19.75
C ARG A 14 -10.08 2.96 -19.22
N TYR A 15 -9.05 2.11 -19.16
CA TYR A 15 -9.17 0.73 -18.66
C TYR A 15 -8.62 0.56 -17.24
N GLN A 16 -8.10 1.62 -16.66
CA GLN A 16 -7.59 1.61 -15.30
C GLN A 16 -8.69 2.04 -14.32
N PRO A 17 -8.75 1.46 -13.12
CA PRO A 17 -9.70 1.89 -12.10
C PRO A 17 -9.46 3.34 -11.70
N ARG A 18 -10.54 4.07 -11.41
CA ARG A 18 -10.44 5.46 -10.98
C ARG A 18 -9.60 5.58 -9.69
N GLY A 19 -8.65 6.51 -9.71
CA GLY A 19 -7.77 6.77 -8.57
C GLY A 19 -6.59 5.82 -8.43
N LEU A 20 -6.37 4.97 -9.44
CA LEU A 20 -5.27 4.02 -9.51
C LEU A 20 -4.58 4.11 -10.87
N SER A 21 -3.25 4.14 -10.86
CA SER A 21 -2.45 4.00 -12.06
C SER A 21 -1.64 2.71 -11.98
N ILE A 22 -1.81 1.83 -12.96
CA ILE A 22 -1.10 0.55 -12.99
C ILE A 22 0.31 0.79 -13.48
N LEU A 23 1.29 0.58 -12.61
CA LEU A 23 2.71 0.80 -12.89
C LEU A 23 3.40 -0.45 -13.40
N TYR A 24 2.99 -1.61 -12.91
CA TYR A 24 3.53 -2.91 -13.30
C TYR A 24 2.54 -4.03 -13.01
N GLU A 25 2.52 -5.04 -13.86
CA GLU A 25 1.74 -6.26 -13.67
C GLU A 25 2.43 -7.44 -14.35
N ASP A 26 2.54 -8.55 -13.63
CA ASP A 26 2.96 -9.84 -14.16
C ASP A 26 2.07 -10.97 -13.61
N HIS A 27 2.55 -12.20 -13.63
CA HIS A 27 1.84 -13.35 -13.07
C HIS A 27 1.69 -13.27 -11.55
N ASP A 28 2.65 -12.70 -10.85
CA ASP A 28 2.79 -12.79 -9.40
C ASP A 28 2.36 -11.52 -8.66
N ILE A 29 2.58 -10.34 -9.25
CA ILE A 29 2.33 -9.06 -8.61
C ILE A 29 1.57 -8.07 -9.50
N LEU A 30 0.90 -7.15 -8.84
CA LEU A 30 0.27 -5.96 -9.41
C LEU A 30 0.73 -4.74 -8.61
N VAL A 31 1.41 -3.82 -9.26
CA VAL A 31 1.95 -2.60 -8.65
C VAL A 31 1.18 -1.40 -9.16
N VAL A 32 0.66 -0.59 -8.26
CA VAL A 32 -0.14 0.59 -8.60
C VAL A 32 0.35 1.83 -7.87
N ASP A 33 0.12 2.98 -8.48
CA ASP A 33 0.13 4.28 -7.80
C ASP A 33 -1.29 4.60 -7.34
N LYS A 34 -1.48 4.71 -6.03
CA LYS A 34 -2.76 5.02 -5.39
C LYS A 34 -2.85 6.53 -5.15
N MET A 35 -3.93 7.15 -5.60
CA MET A 35 -4.18 8.55 -5.29
C MET A 35 -4.53 8.76 -3.80
N SER A 36 -4.26 9.96 -3.29
CA SER A 36 -4.77 10.44 -2.00
C SER A 36 -6.31 10.44 -2.02
N GLY A 37 -6.93 10.15 -0.89
CA GLY A 37 -8.38 10.09 -0.71
C GLY A 37 -8.99 8.70 -0.98
N LEU A 38 -8.28 7.78 -1.62
CA LEU A 38 -8.73 6.41 -1.87
C LEU A 38 -8.23 5.47 -0.76
N LEU A 39 -9.15 4.73 -0.15
CA LEU A 39 -8.80 3.67 0.80
C LEU A 39 -8.07 2.51 0.09
N THR A 40 -7.06 1.94 0.73
CA THR A 40 -6.41 0.71 0.23
C THR A 40 -7.34 -0.49 0.38
N VAL A 41 -7.95 -0.66 1.54
CA VAL A 41 -8.88 -1.74 1.88
C VAL A 41 -10.15 -1.19 2.50
N SER A 42 -11.22 -1.98 2.44
CA SER A 42 -12.52 -1.62 3.00
C SER A 42 -12.46 -1.37 4.52
N ASN A 43 -13.39 -0.56 4.97
CA ASN A 43 -13.74 -0.38 6.38
C ASN A 43 -15.26 -0.56 6.55
N GLU A 44 -15.78 -0.33 7.74
CA GLU A 44 -17.21 -0.49 8.03
C GLU A 44 -18.12 0.39 7.16
N LYS A 45 -17.64 1.58 6.74
CA LYS A 45 -18.42 2.57 6.00
C LYS A 45 -18.25 2.49 4.48
N VAL A 46 -17.06 2.06 4.01
CA VAL A 46 -16.70 2.04 2.58
C VAL A 46 -16.24 0.66 2.19
N ARG A 47 -17.01 -0.03 1.35
CA ARG A 47 -16.71 -1.40 0.91
C ARG A 47 -16.15 -1.46 -0.52
N GLU A 48 -16.80 -0.79 -1.46
CA GLU A 48 -16.51 -0.94 -2.89
C GLU A 48 -15.56 0.12 -3.46
N ASN A 49 -15.51 1.30 -2.87
CA ASN A 49 -14.60 2.36 -3.32
C ASN A 49 -13.24 2.27 -2.61
N THR A 50 -12.54 1.16 -2.85
CA THR A 50 -11.21 0.89 -2.32
C THR A 50 -10.30 0.33 -3.41
N ALA A 51 -8.99 0.54 -3.27
CA ALA A 51 -8.02 0.00 -4.22
C ALA A 51 -8.18 -1.53 -4.38
N TYR A 52 -8.32 -2.23 -3.27
CA TYR A 52 -8.51 -3.68 -3.24
C TYR A 52 -9.75 -4.15 -4.03
N TYR A 53 -10.89 -3.52 -3.81
CA TYR A 53 -12.13 -3.87 -4.52
C TYR A 53 -12.02 -3.58 -6.03
N LEU A 54 -11.59 -2.37 -6.37
CA LEU A 54 -11.46 -1.93 -7.76
C LEU A 54 -10.46 -2.79 -8.56
N LEU A 55 -9.35 -3.17 -7.93
CA LEU A 55 -8.34 -4.02 -8.57
C LEU A 55 -8.76 -5.47 -8.68
N ASN A 56 -9.57 -6.01 -7.75
CA ASN A 56 -10.18 -7.32 -7.93
C ASN A 56 -11.12 -7.33 -9.14
N THR A 57 -11.89 -6.28 -9.35
CA THR A 57 -12.73 -6.11 -10.54
C THR A 57 -11.86 -6.03 -11.81
N TYR A 58 -10.78 -5.26 -11.76
CA TYR A 58 -9.84 -5.12 -12.87
C TYR A 58 -9.22 -6.45 -13.31
N VAL A 59 -8.68 -7.25 -12.39
CA VAL A 59 -8.02 -8.52 -12.75
C VAL A 59 -8.99 -9.59 -13.25
N ARG A 60 -10.27 -9.46 -12.94
CA ARG A 60 -11.34 -10.32 -13.47
C ARG A 60 -11.79 -9.96 -14.89
N LYS A 61 -11.40 -8.79 -15.39
CA LYS A 61 -11.70 -8.32 -16.76
C LYS A 61 -13.18 -8.44 -17.14
N GLY A 62 -14.08 -8.07 -16.23
CA GLY A 62 -15.53 -8.15 -16.41
C GLY A 62 -16.12 -9.56 -16.32
N ASN A 63 -15.33 -10.60 -16.11
CA ASN A 63 -15.81 -11.96 -15.92
C ASN A 63 -16.06 -12.25 -14.44
N GLN A 64 -17.31 -12.20 -14.01
CA GLN A 64 -17.69 -12.46 -12.61
C GLN A 64 -17.39 -13.89 -12.14
N LYS A 65 -17.29 -14.86 -13.04
CA LYS A 65 -16.93 -16.25 -12.76
C LYS A 65 -15.42 -16.47 -12.67
N SER A 66 -14.61 -15.45 -13.01
CA SER A 66 -13.17 -15.55 -12.94
C SER A 66 -12.71 -15.77 -11.49
N ARG A 67 -11.79 -16.71 -11.31
CA ARG A 67 -11.11 -16.96 -10.04
C ARG A 67 -9.91 -16.02 -9.80
N ASN A 68 -9.58 -15.18 -10.80
CA ASN A 68 -8.52 -14.20 -10.65
C ASN A 68 -8.84 -13.24 -9.52
N ARG A 69 -7.87 -13.04 -8.64
CA ARG A 69 -7.97 -12.13 -7.50
C ARG A 69 -6.61 -11.58 -7.13
N ILE A 70 -6.62 -10.51 -6.38
CA ILE A 70 -5.42 -9.98 -5.74
C ILE A 70 -5.46 -10.25 -4.24
N PHE A 71 -4.30 -10.15 -3.60
CA PHE A 71 -4.10 -10.33 -2.18
C PHE A 71 -3.39 -9.12 -1.60
N ILE A 72 -3.82 -8.73 -0.41
CA ILE A 72 -3.22 -7.61 0.31
C ILE A 72 -1.88 -8.06 0.89
N VAL A 73 -0.83 -7.30 0.61
CA VAL A 73 0.50 -7.47 1.20
C VAL A 73 0.73 -6.40 2.25
N HIS A 74 0.47 -5.15 1.89
CA HIS A 74 0.56 -3.99 2.77
C HIS A 74 -0.53 -2.97 2.42
N ARG A 75 -0.58 -1.88 3.14
CA ARG A 75 -1.54 -0.81 2.90
C ARG A 75 -0.90 0.56 3.05
N LEU A 76 -1.45 1.54 2.37
CA LEU A 76 -1.29 2.96 2.62
C LEU A 76 -2.58 3.51 3.24
N ASP A 77 -2.46 4.55 4.04
CA ASP A 77 -3.62 5.25 4.57
C ASP A 77 -4.41 5.95 3.46
N ARG A 78 -5.66 6.31 3.73
CA ARG A 78 -6.54 6.95 2.76
C ARG A 78 -5.89 8.16 2.11
N ASP A 79 -5.33 9.05 2.91
CA ASP A 79 -4.81 10.34 2.44
C ASP A 79 -3.35 10.27 1.98
N THR A 80 -2.70 9.11 2.14
CA THR A 80 -1.37 8.84 1.59
C THR A 80 -1.49 8.38 0.15
N SER A 81 -0.79 9.04 -0.75
CA SER A 81 -0.62 8.60 -2.15
C SER A 81 0.67 7.82 -2.33
N GLY A 82 0.76 7.05 -3.39
CA GLY A 82 2.00 6.37 -3.78
C GLY A 82 1.84 4.88 -4.06
N ILE A 83 2.97 4.20 -4.10
CA ILE A 83 3.09 2.83 -4.57
C ILE A 83 2.47 1.84 -3.58
N VAL A 84 1.56 1.01 -4.09
CA VAL A 84 1.01 -0.15 -3.39
C VAL A 84 1.25 -1.39 -4.24
N VAL A 85 1.75 -2.44 -3.60
CA VAL A 85 1.99 -3.75 -4.21
C VAL A 85 0.94 -4.73 -3.72
N PHE A 86 0.30 -5.41 -4.65
CA PHE A 86 -0.62 -6.52 -4.38
C PHE A 86 -0.03 -7.80 -4.96
N ALA A 87 -0.23 -8.93 -4.29
CA ALA A 87 0.08 -10.23 -4.85
C ALA A 87 -1.10 -10.73 -5.70
N LYS A 88 -0.83 -11.56 -6.70
CA LYS A 88 -1.84 -12.18 -7.58
C LYS A 88 -2.04 -13.66 -7.30
N ASN A 89 -1.21 -14.25 -6.46
CA ASN A 89 -1.32 -15.62 -5.99
C ASN A 89 -0.82 -15.78 -4.55
N GLU A 90 -1.15 -16.90 -3.93
CA GLU A 90 -0.82 -17.18 -2.51
C GLU A 90 0.69 -17.27 -2.26
N ASN A 91 1.46 -17.80 -3.21
CA ASN A 91 2.92 -17.93 -3.05
C ASN A 91 3.58 -16.55 -3.02
N ALA A 92 3.22 -15.68 -3.96
CA ALA A 92 3.70 -14.30 -3.99
C ALA A 92 3.28 -13.52 -2.74
N LYS A 93 2.02 -13.68 -2.29
CA LYS A 93 1.54 -13.07 -1.04
C LYS A 93 2.40 -13.47 0.15
N ARG A 94 2.63 -14.77 0.35
CA ARG A 94 3.41 -15.28 1.47
C ARG A 94 4.85 -14.75 1.43
N TYR A 95 5.52 -14.88 0.29
CA TYR A 95 6.87 -14.37 0.11
C TYR A 95 6.98 -12.87 0.44
N LEU A 96 6.10 -12.05 -0.14
CA LEU A 96 6.13 -10.61 0.08
C LEU A 96 5.83 -10.23 1.54
N GLN A 97 4.94 -10.96 2.22
CA GLN A 97 4.64 -10.70 3.64
C GLN A 97 5.79 -11.12 4.57
N GLU A 98 6.41 -12.26 4.31
CA GLU A 98 7.57 -12.75 5.07
C GLU A 98 8.77 -11.83 4.92
N GLU A 99 9.07 -11.38 3.69
CA GLU A 99 10.23 -10.54 3.38
C GLU A 99 9.95 -9.03 3.54
N TRP A 100 8.73 -8.62 3.94
CA TRP A 100 8.29 -7.22 3.92
C TRP A 100 9.19 -6.28 4.72
N GLN A 101 9.74 -6.73 5.83
CA GLN A 101 10.62 -5.95 6.68
C GLN A 101 11.98 -5.67 6.01
N GLY A 102 12.44 -6.56 5.13
CA GLY A 102 13.67 -6.41 4.36
C GLY A 102 13.55 -5.45 3.18
N PHE A 103 12.34 -5.13 2.73
CA PHE A 103 12.14 -4.21 1.60
C PHE A 103 12.40 -2.76 2.01
N LYS A 104 13.17 -2.07 1.16
CA LYS A 104 13.43 -0.65 1.33
C LYS A 104 12.20 0.17 0.90
N LYS A 105 11.67 0.95 1.84
CA LYS A 105 10.50 1.83 1.63
C LYS A 105 10.93 3.28 1.86
N LYS A 106 10.53 4.17 0.96
CA LYS A 106 10.81 5.60 1.03
C LYS A 106 9.53 6.40 0.93
N TYR A 107 9.36 7.34 1.84
CA TYR A 107 8.23 8.25 1.90
C TYR A 107 8.70 9.70 1.82
N TYR A 108 7.88 10.54 1.22
CA TYR A 108 8.03 11.99 1.27
C TYR A 108 6.88 12.58 2.07
N ALA A 109 7.19 13.49 2.97
CA ALA A 109 6.20 14.17 3.79
C ALA A 109 6.47 15.67 3.83
N VAL A 110 5.40 16.45 3.86
CA VAL A 110 5.46 17.90 4.14
C VAL A 110 5.10 18.11 5.59
N VAL A 111 5.94 18.81 6.31
CA VAL A 111 5.79 19.07 7.75
C VAL A 111 5.77 20.58 8.03
N HIS A 112 5.16 20.98 9.14
CA HIS A 112 5.25 22.35 9.63
C HIS A 112 6.59 22.59 10.31
N GLY A 113 7.17 23.77 10.09
CA GLY A 113 8.42 24.20 10.71
C GLY A 113 9.65 23.66 10.02
N THR A 114 10.77 23.72 10.72
CA THR A 114 12.09 23.30 10.20
C THR A 114 12.67 22.20 11.06
N LEU A 115 13.18 21.17 10.43
CA LEU A 115 13.86 20.09 11.15
C LEU A 115 15.21 20.58 11.69
N PRO A 116 15.53 20.28 12.96
CA PRO A 116 16.80 20.72 13.58
C PRO A 116 18.02 20.02 12.98
N LYS A 117 17.83 18.85 12.38
CA LYS A 117 18.87 18.05 11.72
C LYS A 117 18.40 17.60 10.35
N LYS A 118 19.32 17.51 9.38
CA LYS A 118 19.03 17.03 8.02
C LYS A 118 18.70 15.54 7.97
N GLU A 119 19.25 14.77 8.90
CA GLU A 119 19.10 13.32 8.99
C GLU A 119 18.96 12.90 10.45
N GLY A 120 18.26 11.82 10.69
CA GLY A 120 18.10 11.27 12.02
C GLY A 120 17.06 10.13 12.05
N VAL A 121 16.91 9.54 13.21
CA VAL A 121 15.91 8.52 13.51
C VAL A 121 14.97 9.09 14.56
N ILE A 122 13.66 9.01 14.30
CA ILE A 122 12.64 9.28 15.30
C ILE A 122 12.12 7.94 15.80
N THR A 123 12.22 7.75 17.10
CA THR A 123 11.65 6.59 17.79
C THR A 123 10.59 7.07 18.75
N SER A 124 9.37 6.56 18.63
CA SER A 124 8.26 6.87 19.52
C SER A 124 7.35 5.65 19.70
N TYR A 125 6.50 5.73 20.71
CA TYR A 125 5.44 4.74 20.92
C TYR A 125 4.11 5.34 20.50
N LEU A 126 3.33 4.58 19.72
CA LEU A 126 2.03 5.01 19.22
C LEU A 126 0.91 4.31 20.00
N ALA A 127 -0.01 5.11 20.50
CA ALA A 127 -1.24 4.64 21.13
C ALA A 127 -2.47 5.16 20.38
N GLU A 128 -3.57 4.43 20.45
CA GLU A 128 -4.85 4.79 19.86
C GLU A 128 -5.82 5.22 20.98
N ASN A 129 -6.52 6.32 20.79
CA ASN A 129 -7.56 6.76 21.71
C ASN A 129 -8.94 6.14 21.36
N ARG A 130 -9.96 6.43 22.19
CA ARG A 130 -11.33 5.89 22.01
C ARG A 130 -12.01 6.30 20.69
N VAL A 131 -11.54 7.35 20.04
CA VAL A 131 -12.04 7.82 18.73
C VAL A 131 -11.11 7.42 17.59
N HIS A 132 -10.29 6.39 17.79
CA HIS A 132 -9.35 5.82 16.81
C HIS A 132 -8.31 6.81 16.26
N LYS A 133 -7.96 7.82 17.05
CA LYS A 133 -6.86 8.75 16.72
C LYS A 133 -5.56 8.25 17.34
N MET A 134 -4.53 8.09 16.49
CA MET A 134 -3.19 7.72 16.92
C MET A 134 -2.45 8.95 17.50
N TYR A 135 -1.69 8.73 18.55
CA TYR A 135 -0.84 9.74 19.16
C TYR A 135 0.43 9.13 19.74
N SER A 136 1.48 9.94 19.83
CA SER A 136 2.76 9.52 20.39
C SER A 136 2.73 9.52 21.92
N VAL A 137 3.35 8.51 22.52
CA VAL A 137 3.52 8.40 23.98
C VAL A 137 4.97 8.04 24.29
N ASP A 138 5.47 8.52 25.41
CA ASP A 138 6.85 8.29 25.85
C ASP A 138 7.03 6.96 26.60
N ASN A 139 5.94 6.25 26.90
CA ASN A 139 5.97 5.04 27.71
C ASN A 139 5.68 3.79 26.85
N PRO A 140 6.63 2.83 26.77
CA PRO A 140 6.46 1.61 26.00
C PRO A 140 5.27 0.74 26.44
N LYS A 141 4.83 0.85 27.69
CA LYS A 141 3.64 0.12 28.20
C LYS A 141 2.31 0.69 27.69
N LYS A 142 2.31 1.93 27.17
CA LYS A 142 1.09 2.63 26.72
C LYS A 142 0.95 2.69 25.20
N GLY A 143 1.93 2.24 24.43
CA GLY A 143 1.89 2.29 22.97
C GLY A 143 2.80 1.27 22.31
N LYS A 144 2.60 1.09 21.00
CA LYS A 144 3.46 0.23 20.17
C LYS A 144 4.66 1.02 19.66
N LEU A 145 5.84 0.37 19.63
CA LEU A 145 7.06 0.96 19.10
C LEU A 145 6.89 1.33 17.62
N ALA A 146 7.24 2.55 17.27
CA ALA A 146 7.32 3.05 15.90
C ALA A 146 8.68 3.72 15.68
N ASN A 147 9.40 3.30 14.65
CA ASN A 147 10.67 3.87 14.23
C ASN A 147 10.51 4.44 12.82
N GLU A 148 10.92 5.70 12.66
CA GLU A 148 10.98 6.36 11.36
C GLU A 148 12.42 6.83 11.11
N ASN A 149 13.00 6.37 10.01
CA ASN A 149 14.28 6.88 9.50
C ASN A 149 13.98 8.11 8.62
N LYS A 150 14.64 9.20 8.90
CA LYS A 150 14.56 10.44 8.13
C LYS A 150 15.81 10.65 7.31
#